data_bcc7d958e8aa7b55e53685af898b7438
#
_entry.id   bcc7d958e8aa7b55e53685af898b7438
#
_cell.length_a   1.000
_cell.length_b   1.000
_cell.length_c   1.000
_cell.angle_alpha   90.00
_cell.angle_beta   90.00
_cell.angle_gamma   90.00
#
_symmetry.space_group_name_H-M   'P 1'
#
loop_
_entity.id
_entity.type
_entity.pdbx_description
1 polymer ?
#
loop_
_entity_poly.entity_id
_entity_poly.type
_entity_poly.pdbx_seq_one_letter_code
_entity_poly.pdbx_strand_id
1 'polypeptide(L)'
;MRDELVWIDCEMTGLDLKADKLIEIAVLVTDADLNILGDGIDVVIHADDAALSGMIPVVTEMHTRSGLIEEVRASTIDVAAAEELVLDYIRTHVKQAKTAPLAGNSIATDRGFIARDMLKLDDYLHYRMIDVSSIKELCRRWYPRIYFGQPEKGLAHRALADIHESIRELQYYRRTAFVTPPGPSTSDIAAIAAELSPSASDEDQIDSAAERPSG
;
A
#
# COMPACT_ATOMS: atom_id res chain seq x y z
N MET A 1 10.30 -19.90 4.49
CA MET A 1 10.46 -18.43 4.36
C MET A 1 9.23 -17.83 4.99
N ARG A 2 9.36 -16.83 5.83
CA ARG A 2 8.22 -16.07 6.35
C ARG A 2 8.07 -14.89 5.41
N ASP A 3 7.01 -14.89 4.63
CA ASP A 3 6.75 -13.92 3.57
C ASP A 3 5.43 -13.18 3.86
N GLU A 4 5.30 -12.72 5.12
CA GLU A 4 4.15 -11.93 5.57
C GLU A 4 4.10 -10.58 4.83
N LEU A 5 2.90 -10.09 4.56
CA LEU A 5 2.61 -8.74 4.08
C LEU A 5 1.91 -7.96 5.18
N VAL A 6 2.34 -6.74 5.41
CA VAL A 6 1.67 -5.80 6.32
C VAL A 6 0.81 -4.86 5.50
N TRP A 7 -0.50 -5.04 5.59
CA TRP A 7 -1.49 -4.20 4.92
C TRP A 7 -1.80 -3.02 5.81
N ILE A 8 -1.67 -1.83 5.27
CA ILE A 8 -2.04 -0.59 5.95
C ILE A 8 -2.91 0.23 5.01
N ASP A 9 -3.89 0.90 5.60
CA ASP A 9 -4.67 1.95 4.97
C ASP A 9 -4.82 3.08 5.97
N CYS A 10 -4.77 4.30 5.50
CA CYS A 10 -4.82 5.50 6.33
C CYS A 10 -5.90 6.44 5.83
N GLU A 11 -6.63 7.05 6.77
CA GLU A 11 -7.47 8.20 6.47
C GLU A 11 -6.79 9.50 6.94
N MET A 12 -6.88 10.52 6.11
CA MET A 12 -6.22 11.80 6.35
C MET A 12 -7.18 12.97 6.13
N THR A 13 -6.84 14.15 6.65
CA THR A 13 -7.60 15.38 6.37
C THR A 13 -7.44 15.88 4.94
N GLY A 14 -6.49 15.32 4.20
CA GLY A 14 -6.16 15.59 2.80
C GLY A 14 -4.85 14.92 2.42
N LEU A 15 -4.29 15.25 1.26
CA LEU A 15 -3.11 14.58 0.71
C LEU A 15 -1.83 15.43 0.72
N ASP A 16 -1.86 16.63 1.28
CA ASP A 16 -0.67 17.46 1.43
C ASP A 16 0.13 17.04 2.66
N LEU A 17 1.26 16.36 2.43
CA LEU A 17 2.17 15.93 3.50
C LEU A 17 2.68 17.06 4.41
N LYS A 18 2.56 18.32 4.02
CA LYS A 18 2.99 19.46 4.87
C LYS A 18 1.89 19.96 5.77
N ALA A 19 0.64 19.91 5.34
CA ALA A 19 -0.50 20.53 6.00
C ALA A 19 -1.45 19.52 6.64
N ASP A 20 -1.68 18.37 5.96
CA ASP A 20 -2.70 17.42 6.37
C ASP A 20 -2.25 16.47 7.48
N LYS A 21 -3.24 15.95 8.20
CA LYS A 21 -3.06 15.10 9.37
C LYS A 21 -3.56 13.68 9.11
N LEU A 22 -2.86 12.71 9.70
CA LEU A 22 -3.31 11.33 9.82
C LEU A 22 -4.38 11.26 10.91
N ILE A 23 -5.57 10.74 10.58
CA ILE A 23 -6.72 10.69 11.48
C ILE A 23 -7.27 9.27 11.74
N GLU A 24 -6.92 8.30 10.92
CA GLU A 24 -7.19 6.88 11.13
C GLU A 24 -6.06 6.06 10.51
N ILE A 25 -5.68 4.96 11.16
CA ILE A 25 -4.78 3.97 10.60
C ILE A 25 -5.30 2.58 10.93
N ALA A 26 -5.49 1.74 9.92
CA ALA A 26 -5.78 0.33 10.09
C ALA A 26 -4.64 -0.54 9.60
N VAL A 27 -4.49 -1.70 10.23
CA VAL A 27 -3.45 -2.68 9.89
C VAL A 27 -4.01 -4.09 9.90
N LEU A 28 -3.71 -4.85 8.86
CA LEU A 28 -3.87 -6.29 8.78
C LEU A 28 -2.55 -6.95 8.38
N VAL A 29 -2.36 -8.20 8.75
CA VAL A 29 -1.22 -8.99 8.27
C VAL A 29 -1.75 -10.21 7.52
N THR A 30 -1.13 -10.55 6.39
CA THR A 30 -1.38 -11.81 5.68
C THR A 30 -0.11 -12.62 5.55
N ASP A 31 -0.28 -13.93 5.29
CA ASP A 31 0.80 -14.76 4.76
C ASP A 31 1.04 -14.48 3.25
N ALA A 32 1.99 -15.20 2.65
CA ALA A 32 2.29 -15.10 1.21
C ALA A 32 1.15 -15.55 0.30
N ASP A 33 0.20 -16.33 0.81
CA ASP A 33 -0.97 -16.80 0.07
C ASP A 33 -2.19 -15.89 0.21
N LEU A 34 -2.00 -14.74 0.90
CA LEU A 34 -3.02 -13.74 1.19
C LEU A 34 -4.09 -14.23 2.18
N ASN A 35 -3.77 -15.21 3.03
CA ASN A 35 -4.60 -15.59 4.15
C ASN A 35 -4.39 -14.60 5.30
N ILE A 36 -5.46 -14.06 5.83
CA ILE A 36 -5.42 -13.07 6.93
C ILE A 36 -4.95 -13.75 8.22
N LEU A 37 -4.02 -13.09 8.92
CA LEU A 37 -3.48 -13.51 10.21
C LEU A 37 -4.00 -12.57 11.31
N GLY A 38 -4.87 -13.09 12.17
CA GLY A 38 -5.52 -12.33 13.26
C GLY A 38 -6.68 -11.45 12.77
N ASP A 39 -7.14 -10.57 13.65
CA ASP A 39 -8.37 -9.78 13.43
C ASP A 39 -8.10 -8.38 12.85
N GLY A 40 -6.83 -7.97 12.79
CA GLY A 40 -6.45 -6.61 12.43
C GLY A 40 -6.54 -5.64 13.61
N ILE A 41 -6.15 -4.41 13.34
CA ILE A 41 -6.32 -3.29 14.26
C ILE A 41 -6.77 -2.06 13.47
N ASP A 42 -7.63 -1.27 14.06
CA ASP A 42 -8.12 0.01 13.56
C ASP A 42 -7.99 1.05 14.67
N VAL A 43 -7.32 2.15 14.40
CA VAL A 43 -6.99 3.17 15.39
C VAL A 43 -7.37 4.54 14.88
N VAL A 44 -8.40 5.14 15.49
CA VAL A 44 -8.79 6.52 15.20
C VAL A 44 -7.93 7.47 16.04
N ILE A 45 -7.27 8.40 15.36
CA ILE A 45 -6.31 9.34 15.91
C ILE A 45 -6.98 10.70 16.13
N HIS A 46 -6.77 11.31 17.28
CA HIS A 46 -7.31 12.62 17.58
C HIS A 46 -6.73 13.71 16.67
N ALA A 47 -7.60 14.58 16.18
CA ALA A 47 -7.23 15.83 15.53
C ALA A 47 -8.14 16.96 16.00
N ASP A 48 -7.61 18.16 16.08
CA ASP A 48 -8.35 19.34 16.51
C ASP A 48 -9.29 19.89 15.43
N ASP A 49 -10.25 20.73 15.85
CA ASP A 49 -11.21 21.32 14.92
C ASP A 49 -10.56 22.21 13.84
N ALA A 50 -9.35 22.72 14.08
CA ALA A 50 -8.61 23.50 13.08
C ALA A 50 -8.18 22.60 11.91
N ALA A 51 -7.65 21.42 12.19
CA ALA A 51 -7.29 20.42 11.18
C ALA A 51 -8.53 19.93 10.43
N LEU A 52 -9.62 19.60 11.14
CA LEU A 52 -10.85 19.10 10.54
C LEU A 52 -11.56 20.15 9.66
N SER A 53 -11.55 21.42 10.06
CA SER A 53 -12.13 22.51 9.25
C SER A 53 -11.28 22.90 8.04
N GLY A 54 -10.03 22.49 8.00
CA GLY A 54 -9.13 22.69 6.86
C GLY A 54 -9.38 21.73 5.69
N MET A 55 -10.17 20.68 5.89
CA MET A 55 -10.48 19.69 4.84
C MET A 55 -11.24 20.30 3.66
N ILE A 56 -10.92 19.89 2.45
CA ILE A 56 -11.69 20.25 1.27
C ILE A 56 -13.09 19.58 1.30
N PRO A 57 -14.13 20.17 0.66
CA PRO A 57 -15.52 19.70 0.79
C PRO A 57 -15.72 18.20 0.53
N VAL A 58 -15.05 17.65 -0.47
CA VAL A 58 -15.19 16.21 -0.82
C VAL A 58 -14.67 15.30 0.30
N VAL A 59 -13.58 15.66 0.96
CA VAL A 59 -13.00 14.91 2.08
C VAL A 59 -13.88 15.04 3.31
N THR A 60 -14.37 16.25 3.60
CA THR A 60 -15.32 16.51 4.68
C THR A 60 -16.59 15.69 4.51
N GLU A 61 -17.18 15.65 3.31
CA GLU A 61 -18.38 14.85 3.03
C GLU A 61 -18.13 13.36 3.23
N MET A 62 -17.01 12.85 2.74
CA MET A 62 -16.60 11.45 2.87
C MET A 62 -16.48 11.03 4.33
N HIS A 63 -15.73 11.78 5.13
CA HIS A 63 -15.52 11.49 6.56
C HIS A 63 -16.74 11.76 7.44
N THR A 64 -17.62 12.70 7.03
CA THR A 64 -18.90 12.89 7.70
C THR A 64 -19.82 11.69 7.47
N ARG A 65 -19.88 11.21 6.23
CA ARG A 65 -20.75 10.07 5.88
C ARG A 65 -20.29 8.76 6.52
N SER A 66 -18.98 8.54 6.66
CA SER A 66 -18.43 7.37 7.37
C SER A 66 -18.52 7.48 8.89
N GLY A 67 -18.85 8.67 9.44
CA GLY A 67 -18.86 8.93 10.87
C GLY A 67 -17.50 9.22 11.49
N LEU A 68 -16.43 9.19 10.69
CA LEU A 68 -15.05 9.30 11.17
C LEU A 68 -14.77 10.65 11.87
N ILE A 69 -15.35 11.76 11.41
CA ILE A 69 -15.14 13.08 12.03
C ILE A 69 -15.51 13.07 13.53
N GLU A 70 -16.64 12.46 13.88
CA GLU A 70 -17.11 12.42 15.29
C GLU A 70 -16.19 11.49 16.12
N GLU A 71 -15.73 10.40 15.54
CA GLU A 71 -14.79 9.48 16.19
C GLU A 71 -13.42 10.15 16.42
N VAL A 72 -12.91 10.91 15.44
CA VAL A 72 -11.66 11.68 15.56
C VAL A 72 -11.74 12.73 16.68
N ARG A 73 -12.87 13.46 16.79
CA ARG A 73 -13.09 14.41 17.88
C ARG A 73 -13.15 13.75 19.24
N ALA A 74 -13.79 12.57 19.32
CA ALA A 74 -13.95 11.82 20.56
C ALA A 74 -12.68 11.05 20.96
N SER A 75 -11.79 10.78 20.02
CA SER A 75 -10.56 10.06 20.29
C SER A 75 -9.64 10.85 21.23
N THR A 76 -8.93 10.12 22.08
CA THR A 76 -7.86 10.64 22.96
C THR A 76 -6.49 10.09 22.57
N ILE A 77 -6.42 9.31 21.47
CA ILE A 77 -5.21 8.67 20.99
C ILE A 77 -4.47 9.66 20.09
N ASP A 78 -3.24 9.98 20.46
CA ASP A 78 -2.34 10.75 19.59
C ASP A 78 -1.59 9.84 18.62
N VAL A 79 -0.86 10.44 17.69
CA VAL A 79 -0.10 9.72 16.66
C VAL A 79 0.94 8.77 17.28
N ALA A 80 1.59 9.18 18.37
CA ALA A 80 2.62 8.37 19.00
C ALA A 80 2.03 7.13 19.67
N ALA A 81 0.88 7.27 20.33
CA ALA A 81 0.15 6.15 20.91
C ALA A 81 -0.40 5.21 19.83
N ALA A 82 -0.91 5.75 18.72
CA ALA A 82 -1.34 4.97 17.57
C ALA A 82 -0.19 4.17 16.96
N GLU A 83 0.98 4.76 16.80
CA GLU A 83 2.18 4.07 16.31
C GLU A 83 2.54 2.85 17.17
N GLU A 84 2.55 2.98 18.50
CA GLU A 84 2.85 1.85 19.38
C GLU A 84 1.78 0.75 19.29
N LEU A 85 0.50 1.10 19.25
CA LEU A 85 -0.58 0.13 19.12
C LEU A 85 -0.47 -0.71 17.84
N VAL A 86 -0.24 -0.06 16.68
CA VAL A 86 -0.10 -0.77 15.42
C VAL A 86 1.19 -1.58 15.34
N LEU A 87 2.29 -1.07 15.90
CA LEU A 87 3.55 -1.82 16.00
C LEU A 87 3.42 -3.07 16.86
N ASP A 88 2.74 -2.97 17.98
CA ASP A 88 2.51 -4.12 18.86
C ASP A 88 1.68 -5.20 18.16
N TYR A 89 0.64 -4.81 17.42
CA TYR A 89 -0.10 -5.72 16.57
C TYR A 89 0.79 -6.38 15.50
N ILE A 90 1.55 -5.59 14.73
CA ILE A 90 2.45 -6.12 13.69
C ILE A 90 3.45 -7.12 14.28
N ARG A 91 4.06 -6.83 15.43
CA ARG A 91 5.04 -7.69 16.12
C ARG A 91 4.45 -9.03 16.58
N THR A 92 3.13 -9.14 16.72
CA THR A 92 2.51 -10.45 17.03
C THR A 92 2.66 -11.43 15.87
N HIS A 93 2.68 -10.94 14.63
CA HIS A 93 2.74 -11.74 13.41
C HIS A 93 4.12 -11.70 12.73
N VAL A 94 4.70 -10.53 12.58
CA VAL A 94 6.01 -10.29 11.95
C VAL A 94 7.05 -10.14 13.06
N LYS A 95 7.87 -11.18 13.27
CA LYS A 95 8.82 -11.22 14.40
C LYS A 95 10.13 -10.50 14.15
N GLN A 96 10.47 -10.23 12.92
CA GLN A 96 11.73 -9.60 12.53
C GLN A 96 11.44 -8.31 11.75
N ALA A 97 12.02 -7.21 12.20
CA ALA A 97 11.96 -5.94 11.49
C ALA A 97 12.57 -6.03 10.09
N LYS A 98 12.10 -5.20 9.19
CA LYS A 98 12.60 -5.06 7.81
C LYS A 98 12.43 -6.31 6.93
N THR A 99 11.47 -7.19 7.27
CA THR A 99 11.20 -8.40 6.47
C THR A 99 9.88 -8.32 5.71
N ALA A 100 8.83 -7.76 6.29
CA ALA A 100 7.51 -7.68 5.67
C ALA A 100 7.31 -6.33 4.94
N PRO A 101 7.00 -6.35 3.64
CA PRO A 101 6.69 -5.13 2.90
C PRO A 101 5.31 -4.59 3.27
N LEU A 102 5.16 -3.28 3.16
CA LEU A 102 3.89 -2.59 3.21
C LEU A 102 3.07 -2.92 1.96
N ALA A 103 1.79 -3.22 2.12
CA ALA A 103 0.86 -3.54 1.04
C ALA A 103 -0.43 -2.71 1.13
N GLY A 104 -1.03 -2.39 0.00
CA GLY A 104 -2.29 -1.65 -0.10
C GLY A 104 -2.56 -1.11 -1.49
N ASN A 105 -3.59 -0.31 -1.64
CA ASN A 105 -3.88 0.43 -2.86
C ASN A 105 -3.29 1.85 -2.79
N SER A 106 -2.56 2.27 -3.83
CA SER A 106 -1.90 3.60 -3.90
C SER A 106 -1.01 3.89 -2.69
N ILE A 107 -0.43 2.86 -2.14
CA ILE A 107 0.19 2.79 -0.81
C ILE A 107 1.36 3.75 -0.61
N ALA A 108 1.88 4.34 -1.68
CA ALA A 108 2.92 5.35 -1.60
C ALA A 108 2.48 6.61 -0.84
N THR A 109 1.19 6.96 -0.92
CA THR A 109 0.59 8.08 -0.17
C THR A 109 0.63 7.79 1.33
N ASP A 110 0.09 6.63 1.73
CA ASP A 110 0.09 6.18 3.14
C ASP A 110 1.51 6.09 3.67
N ARG A 111 2.43 5.49 2.88
CA ARG A 111 3.85 5.42 3.24
C ARG A 111 4.46 6.80 3.49
N GLY A 112 4.04 7.82 2.74
CA GLY A 112 4.50 9.21 2.95
C GLY A 112 4.09 9.75 4.32
N PHE A 113 2.84 9.54 4.74
CA PHE A 113 2.36 9.95 6.06
C PHE A 113 3.00 9.13 7.19
N ILE A 114 3.12 7.81 7.02
CA ILE A 114 3.80 6.93 7.98
C ILE A 114 5.26 7.37 8.17
N ALA A 115 6.01 7.61 7.09
CA ALA A 115 7.41 8.03 7.14
C ALA A 115 7.60 9.41 7.79
N ARG A 116 6.59 10.29 7.76
CA ARG A 116 6.60 11.57 8.43
C ARG A 116 6.25 11.47 9.92
N ASP A 117 5.19 10.72 10.23
CA ASP A 117 4.51 10.78 11.53
C ASP A 117 4.78 9.57 12.43
N MET A 118 5.15 8.41 11.86
CA MET A 118 5.31 7.12 12.54
C MET A 118 6.67 6.48 12.18
N LEU A 119 7.74 7.11 12.59
CA LEU A 119 9.11 6.73 12.19
C LEU A 119 9.51 5.32 12.63
N LYS A 120 9.02 4.85 13.78
CA LYS A 120 9.31 3.48 14.27
C LYS A 120 8.59 2.45 13.43
N LEU A 121 7.37 2.74 12.99
CA LEU A 121 6.61 1.89 12.09
C LEU A 121 7.28 1.84 10.72
N ASP A 122 7.67 3.00 10.17
CA ASP A 122 8.37 3.05 8.89
C ASP A 122 9.68 2.26 8.91
N ASP A 123 10.48 2.38 9.98
CA ASP A 123 11.75 1.64 10.14
C ASP A 123 11.53 0.14 10.39
N TYR A 124 10.38 -0.27 10.93
CA TYR A 124 10.06 -1.68 11.14
C TYR A 124 9.68 -2.41 9.84
N LEU A 125 9.07 -1.73 8.89
CA LEU A 125 8.65 -2.27 7.60
C LEU A 125 9.83 -2.47 6.65
N HIS A 126 9.68 -3.41 5.71
CA HIS A 126 10.64 -3.53 4.61
C HIS A 126 10.57 -2.30 3.70
N TYR A 127 11.67 -1.92 3.05
CA TYR A 127 11.70 -0.75 2.14
C TYR A 127 10.86 -0.93 0.87
N ARG A 128 10.61 -2.17 0.43
CA ARG A 128 9.75 -2.47 -0.72
C ARG A 128 8.28 -2.38 -0.31
N MET A 129 7.44 -2.13 -1.33
CA MET A 129 5.99 -2.09 -1.18
C MET A 129 5.32 -3.02 -2.17
N ILE A 130 4.11 -3.48 -1.84
CA ILE A 130 3.19 -4.19 -2.74
C ILE A 130 2.01 -3.26 -3.01
N ASP A 131 2.08 -2.53 -4.11
CA ASP A 131 1.00 -1.63 -4.53
C ASP A 131 0.04 -2.33 -5.49
N VAL A 132 -1.15 -2.64 -5.01
CA VAL A 132 -2.20 -3.30 -5.80
C VAL A 132 -2.68 -2.40 -6.94
N SER A 133 -2.67 -1.08 -6.74
CA SER A 133 -3.03 -0.11 -7.79
C SER A 133 -2.07 -0.15 -8.97
N SER A 134 -0.80 -0.47 -8.77
CA SER A 134 0.17 -0.67 -9.85
C SER A 134 -0.20 -1.89 -10.71
N ILE A 135 -0.60 -3.00 -10.08
CA ILE A 135 -1.07 -4.20 -10.80
C ILE A 135 -2.35 -3.89 -11.57
N LYS A 136 -3.30 -3.19 -10.95
CA LYS A 136 -4.52 -2.71 -11.58
C LYS A 136 -4.23 -1.88 -12.83
N GLU A 137 -3.30 -0.96 -12.74
CA GLU A 137 -2.94 -0.07 -13.85
C GLU A 137 -2.25 -0.82 -15.00
N LEU A 138 -1.47 -1.87 -14.71
CA LEU A 138 -0.93 -2.78 -15.72
C LEU A 138 -2.04 -3.62 -16.37
N CYS A 139 -2.98 -4.13 -15.58
CA CYS A 139 -4.13 -4.86 -16.12
C CYS A 139 -5.01 -3.98 -17.02
N ARG A 140 -5.19 -2.69 -16.70
CA ARG A 140 -5.91 -1.75 -17.56
C ARG A 140 -5.29 -1.65 -18.96
N ARG A 141 -3.95 -1.70 -19.05
CA ARG A 141 -3.21 -1.61 -20.32
C ARG A 141 -3.15 -2.93 -21.07
N TRP A 142 -2.84 -4.01 -20.38
CA TRP A 142 -2.49 -5.27 -21.03
C TRP A 142 -3.65 -6.27 -21.06
N TYR A 143 -4.56 -6.19 -20.07
CA TYR A 143 -5.67 -7.12 -19.88
C TYR A 143 -6.98 -6.39 -19.57
N PRO A 144 -7.54 -5.58 -20.51
CA PRO A 144 -8.72 -4.74 -20.22
C PRO A 144 -9.94 -5.56 -19.75
N ARG A 145 -10.11 -6.82 -20.20
CA ARG A 145 -11.18 -7.68 -19.69
C ARG A 145 -11.05 -7.98 -18.19
N ILE A 146 -9.81 -8.17 -17.71
CA ILE A 146 -9.54 -8.40 -16.29
C ILE A 146 -9.85 -7.11 -15.52
N TYR A 147 -9.39 -5.97 -16.03
CA TYR A 147 -9.64 -4.67 -15.40
C TYR A 147 -11.13 -4.35 -15.25
N PHE A 148 -11.94 -4.55 -16.30
CA PHE A 148 -13.38 -4.28 -16.25
C PHE A 148 -14.20 -5.37 -15.56
N GLY A 149 -13.64 -6.55 -15.31
CA GLY A 149 -14.28 -7.66 -14.63
C GLY A 149 -13.94 -7.77 -13.14
N GLN A 150 -13.25 -6.78 -12.57
CA GLN A 150 -12.91 -6.80 -11.14
C GLN A 150 -14.16 -6.75 -10.25
N PRO A 151 -14.11 -7.34 -9.03
CA PRO A 151 -15.22 -7.28 -8.10
C PRO A 151 -15.60 -5.84 -7.76
N GLU A 152 -16.89 -5.60 -7.54
CA GLU A 152 -17.38 -4.30 -7.05
C GLU A 152 -16.78 -4.00 -5.68
N LYS A 153 -16.44 -2.73 -5.47
CA LYS A 153 -15.97 -2.21 -4.18
C LYS A 153 -17.14 -1.64 -3.37
N GLY A 154 -17.05 -1.76 -2.06
CA GLY A 154 -17.95 -1.06 -1.14
C GLY A 154 -17.69 0.45 -1.13
N LEU A 155 -18.51 1.16 -0.37
CA LEU A 155 -18.44 2.62 -0.21
C LEU A 155 -18.17 3.00 1.26
N ALA A 156 -17.51 2.10 2.02
CA ALA A 156 -17.38 2.29 3.47
C ALA A 156 -16.47 3.46 3.83
N HIS A 157 -15.40 3.68 3.06
CA HIS A 157 -14.36 4.68 3.34
C HIS A 157 -13.93 4.65 4.82
N ARG A 158 -13.58 3.44 5.28
CA ARG A 158 -13.01 3.14 6.58
C ARG A 158 -11.81 2.25 6.37
N ALA A 159 -10.70 2.62 6.97
CA ALA A 159 -9.39 2.06 6.67
C ALA A 159 -9.35 0.51 6.74
N LEU A 160 -9.93 -0.11 7.76
CA LEU A 160 -9.94 -1.58 7.86
C LEU A 160 -10.79 -2.26 6.77
N ALA A 161 -11.91 -1.67 6.37
CA ALA A 161 -12.74 -2.20 5.30
C ALA A 161 -12.02 -2.09 3.95
N ASP A 162 -11.32 -0.99 3.70
CA ASP A 162 -10.57 -0.74 2.48
C ASP A 162 -9.36 -1.68 2.35
N ILE A 163 -8.72 -2.07 3.48
CA ILE A 163 -7.71 -3.14 3.51
C ILE A 163 -8.30 -4.48 3.03
N HIS A 164 -9.46 -4.88 3.54
CA HIS A 164 -10.10 -6.13 3.11
C HIS A 164 -10.43 -6.12 1.61
N GLU A 165 -10.82 -4.98 1.07
CA GLU A 165 -11.03 -4.81 -0.37
C GLU A 165 -9.74 -4.91 -1.16
N SER A 166 -8.66 -4.31 -0.69
CA SER A 166 -7.34 -4.36 -1.30
C SER A 166 -6.79 -5.79 -1.36
N ILE A 167 -6.96 -6.57 -0.29
CA ILE A 167 -6.59 -7.99 -0.24
C ILE A 167 -7.41 -8.79 -1.28
N ARG A 168 -8.74 -8.60 -1.32
CA ARG A 168 -9.60 -9.27 -2.32
C ARG A 168 -9.25 -8.88 -3.75
N GLU A 169 -8.90 -7.64 -3.98
CA GLU A 169 -8.46 -7.15 -5.29
C GLU A 169 -7.15 -7.83 -5.72
N LEU A 170 -6.17 -7.95 -4.81
CA LEU A 170 -4.92 -8.68 -5.11
C LEU A 170 -5.17 -10.19 -5.33
N GLN A 171 -6.05 -10.81 -4.54
CA GLN A 171 -6.46 -12.21 -4.76
C GLN A 171 -7.11 -12.41 -6.14
N TYR A 172 -7.91 -11.44 -6.59
CA TYR A 172 -8.50 -11.47 -7.93
C TYR A 172 -7.41 -11.39 -9.02
N TYR A 173 -6.48 -10.42 -8.94
CA TYR A 173 -5.40 -10.31 -9.92
C TYR A 173 -4.48 -11.52 -9.90
N ARG A 174 -4.17 -12.08 -8.73
CA ARG A 174 -3.36 -13.30 -8.61
C ARG A 174 -3.95 -14.47 -9.41
N ARG A 175 -5.26 -14.56 -9.48
CA ARG A 175 -5.98 -15.65 -10.21
C ARG A 175 -6.21 -15.35 -11.68
N THR A 176 -6.17 -14.10 -12.10
CA THR A 176 -6.59 -13.70 -13.45
C THR A 176 -5.46 -13.14 -14.30
N ALA A 177 -4.50 -12.45 -13.70
CA ALA A 177 -3.43 -11.73 -14.41
C ALA A 177 -2.06 -12.41 -14.34
N PHE A 178 -1.82 -13.24 -13.33
CA PHE A 178 -0.54 -13.92 -13.16
C PHE A 178 -0.58 -15.33 -13.76
N VAL A 179 0.57 -15.80 -14.25
CA VAL A 179 0.69 -17.18 -14.74
C VAL A 179 0.46 -18.17 -13.60
N THR A 180 -0.26 -19.24 -13.91
CA THR A 180 -0.55 -20.29 -12.93
C THR A 180 0.75 -20.99 -12.49
N PRO A 181 0.96 -21.22 -11.18
CA PRO A 181 2.08 -22.01 -10.71
C PRO A 181 2.12 -23.41 -11.36
N PRO A 182 3.33 -23.94 -11.67
CA PRO A 182 4.66 -23.42 -11.32
C PRO A 182 5.19 -22.34 -12.27
N GLY A 183 4.41 -21.85 -13.22
CA GLY A 183 4.84 -20.87 -14.22
C GLY A 183 5.61 -21.51 -15.38
N PRO A 184 6.32 -20.71 -16.20
CA PRO A 184 7.08 -21.20 -17.33
C PRO A 184 8.26 -22.08 -16.90
N SER A 185 8.71 -22.96 -17.78
CA SER A 185 9.86 -23.84 -17.51
C SER A 185 11.17 -23.05 -17.38
N THR A 186 12.18 -23.64 -16.74
CA THR A 186 13.51 -23.02 -16.62
C THR A 186 14.10 -22.68 -17.99
N SER A 187 13.87 -23.51 -19.02
CA SER A 187 14.31 -23.23 -20.38
C SER A 187 13.60 -22.05 -21.02
N ASP A 188 12.28 -21.91 -20.78
CA ASP A 188 11.51 -20.78 -21.32
C ASP A 188 11.93 -19.47 -20.64
N ILE A 189 12.17 -19.51 -19.32
CA ILE A 189 12.68 -18.36 -18.56
C ILE A 189 14.05 -17.93 -19.09
N ALA A 190 14.95 -18.89 -19.33
CA ALA A 190 16.28 -18.60 -19.85
C ALA A 190 16.24 -18.02 -21.28
N ALA A 191 15.34 -18.52 -22.13
CA ALA A 191 15.14 -18.02 -23.49
C ALA A 191 14.63 -16.56 -23.47
N ILE A 192 13.61 -16.27 -22.67
CA ILE A 192 13.06 -14.91 -22.51
C ILE A 192 14.13 -13.96 -21.94
N ALA A 193 14.88 -14.40 -20.94
CA ALA A 193 15.93 -13.57 -20.36
C ALA A 193 17.03 -13.25 -21.38
N ALA A 194 17.41 -14.20 -22.22
CA ALA A 194 18.39 -13.98 -23.28
C ALA A 194 17.89 -13.02 -24.36
N GLU A 195 16.61 -13.11 -24.75
CA GLU A 195 15.98 -12.20 -25.70
C GLU A 195 15.94 -10.74 -25.20
N LEU A 196 15.73 -10.55 -23.89
CA LEU A 196 15.62 -9.23 -23.25
C LEU A 196 16.96 -8.67 -22.75
N SER A 197 18.05 -9.42 -22.89
CA SER A 197 19.38 -8.95 -22.50
C SER A 197 19.89 -7.91 -23.49
N PRO A 198 20.57 -6.84 -23.03
CA PRO A 198 21.15 -5.84 -23.93
C PRO A 198 22.06 -6.50 -24.95
N SER A 199 21.98 -6.08 -26.21
CA SER A 199 22.95 -6.48 -27.23
C SER A 199 24.24 -5.64 -27.11
N ALA A 200 25.35 -6.12 -27.62
CA ALA A 200 26.61 -5.37 -27.62
C ALA A 200 26.48 -3.99 -28.30
N SER A 201 25.53 -3.84 -29.24
CA SER A 201 25.21 -2.55 -29.89
C SER A 201 24.47 -1.57 -28.97
N ASP A 202 23.75 -2.05 -27.95
CA ASP A 202 23.04 -1.20 -27.01
C ASP A 202 24.00 -0.66 -25.92
N GLU A 203 25.01 -1.44 -25.53
CA GLU A 203 26.06 -1.01 -24.59
C GLU A 203 26.91 0.13 -25.19
N ASP A 204 27.28 0.07 -26.46
CA ASP A 204 28.01 1.13 -27.15
C ASP A 204 27.22 2.45 -27.23
N GLN A 205 25.87 2.39 -27.28
CA GLN A 205 25.00 3.59 -27.29
C GLN A 205 24.89 4.25 -25.92
N ILE A 206 24.88 3.45 -24.84
CA ILE A 206 24.82 3.96 -23.45
C ILE A 206 26.11 4.66 -23.10
N ASP A 207 27.27 4.08 -23.43
CA ASP A 207 28.59 4.68 -23.18
C ASP A 207 28.78 5.97 -23.97
N SER A 208 28.36 6.01 -25.23
CA SER A 208 28.44 7.22 -26.06
C SER A 208 27.53 8.35 -25.58
N ALA A 209 26.44 8.06 -24.89
CA ALA A 209 25.53 9.04 -24.30
C ALA A 209 26.07 9.62 -22.98
N ALA A 210 26.85 8.83 -22.22
CA ALA A 210 27.48 9.26 -20.97
C ALA A 210 28.67 10.21 -21.19
N GLU A 211 29.31 10.15 -22.36
CA GLU A 211 30.47 10.98 -22.71
C GLU A 211 30.13 12.37 -23.29
N ARG A 212 28.84 12.73 -23.44
CA ARG A 212 28.46 14.07 -23.91
C ARG A 212 28.66 15.11 -22.81
N PRO A 213 29.59 16.07 -22.96
CA PRO A 213 29.76 17.14 -21.99
C PRO A 213 28.50 18.00 -21.97
N SER A 214 28.00 18.27 -20.76
CA SER A 214 26.96 19.25 -20.53
C SER A 214 27.42 20.63 -20.99
N GLY A 215 26.89 21.07 -22.12
CA GLY A 215 27.08 22.43 -22.64
C GLY A 215 26.20 23.44 -21.93
#